data_0c1d24ba9964bcad42a80d8a2836525b
#
_entry.id   0c1d24ba9964bcad42a80d8a2836525b
#
_cell.length_a   1.000
_cell.length_b   1.000
_cell.length_c   1.000
_cell.angle_alpha   90.00
_cell.angle_beta   90.00
_cell.angle_gamma   90.00
#
_symmetry.space_group_name_H-M   'P 1'
#
loop_
_entity.id
_entity.type
_entity.pdbx_description
1 polymer ?
#
loop_
_entity_poly.entity_id
_entity_poly.type
_entity_poly.pdbx_seq_one_letter_code
_entity_poly.pdbx_strand_id
1 'polypeptide(L)'
;PNEAMTPSIRKEVLENSRNEGGNAYDWIIRSPRTGRVTELIPVPWYLVEPWKNEAGQIWYTVTHPLTGEPMVLPQEDICHYKGATRDGLKGISVLRRASDTLASARAAQEYERAYYESGGQPAGVLKTDTDLGGYVKGPDGQIQRRTDGSPISMKDALRSEWEKIHAGPRNGHRVAILDLGLDYKPIASSNQEAQ
;
A
#
# COMPACT_ATOMS: atom_id res chain seq x y z
N PRO A 1 -5.43 -25.58 -21.98
CA PRO A 1 -5.63 -24.24 -22.47
C PRO A 1 -7.02 -24.10 -23.07
N ASN A 2 -7.50 -22.87 -23.20
CA ASN A 2 -8.75 -22.53 -23.87
C ASN A 2 -8.45 -21.62 -25.07
N GLU A 3 -9.46 -21.21 -25.84
CA GLU A 3 -9.26 -20.35 -27.00
C GLU A 3 -8.69 -18.96 -26.67
N ALA A 4 -8.91 -18.48 -25.43
CA ALA A 4 -8.48 -17.15 -25.00
C ALA A 4 -7.05 -17.13 -24.40
N MET A 5 -6.48 -18.26 -24.00
CA MET A 5 -5.22 -18.32 -23.27
C MET A 5 -4.26 -19.36 -23.81
N THR A 6 -3.02 -18.96 -24.03
CA THR A 6 -1.93 -19.92 -24.27
C THR A 6 -1.62 -20.70 -22.99
N PRO A 7 -0.99 -21.88 -23.08
CA PRO A 7 -0.57 -22.64 -21.90
C PRO A 7 0.35 -21.86 -20.94
N SER A 8 1.16 -20.95 -21.47
CA SER A 8 2.08 -20.13 -20.69
C SER A 8 1.31 -19.09 -19.87
N ILE A 9 0.43 -18.33 -20.52
CA ILE A 9 -0.41 -17.32 -19.86
C ILE A 9 -1.28 -17.96 -18.79
N ARG A 10 -1.87 -19.14 -19.08
CA ARG A 10 -2.65 -19.86 -18.07
C ARG A 10 -1.82 -20.20 -16.82
N LYS A 11 -0.58 -20.68 -16.98
CA LYS A 11 0.32 -20.97 -15.82
C LYS A 11 0.61 -19.72 -15.01
N GLU A 12 0.85 -18.60 -15.67
CA GLU A 12 1.08 -17.31 -15.03
C GLU A 12 -0.14 -16.86 -14.21
N VAL A 13 -1.34 -16.93 -14.78
CA VAL A 13 -2.60 -16.61 -14.09
C VAL A 13 -2.80 -17.48 -12.85
N LEU A 14 -2.54 -18.79 -12.96
CA LEU A 14 -2.66 -19.72 -11.84
C LEU A 14 -1.62 -19.42 -10.74
N GLU A 15 -0.39 -19.10 -11.11
CA GLU A 15 0.66 -18.78 -10.15
C GLU A 15 0.37 -17.47 -9.42
N ASN A 16 -0.08 -16.43 -10.13
CA ASN A 16 -0.50 -15.18 -9.52
C ASN A 16 -1.67 -15.41 -8.55
N SER A 17 -2.69 -16.15 -8.96
CA SER A 17 -3.83 -16.51 -8.12
C SER A 17 -3.40 -17.25 -6.85
N ARG A 18 -2.46 -18.19 -6.96
CA ARG A 18 -1.91 -18.94 -5.83
C ARG A 18 -1.11 -18.06 -4.87
N ASN A 19 -0.34 -17.11 -5.39
CA ASN A 19 0.46 -16.19 -4.58
C ASN A 19 -0.43 -15.17 -3.86
N GLU A 20 -1.45 -14.63 -4.53
CA GLU A 20 -2.39 -13.65 -3.98
C GLU A 20 -3.36 -14.27 -2.97
N GLY A 21 -4.08 -15.32 -3.38
CA GLY A 21 -5.16 -15.92 -2.60
C GLY A 21 -4.78 -17.20 -1.85
N GLY A 22 -3.57 -17.72 -2.08
CA GLY A 22 -3.13 -19.02 -1.54
C GLY A 22 -3.65 -20.22 -2.33
N ASN A 23 -4.54 -19.99 -3.30
CA ASN A 23 -5.22 -21.01 -4.08
C ASN A 23 -5.33 -20.58 -5.54
N ALA A 24 -5.26 -21.56 -6.43
CA ALA A 24 -5.60 -21.35 -7.84
C ALA A 24 -6.47 -22.52 -8.31
N TYR A 25 -7.37 -22.22 -9.22
CA TYR A 25 -8.37 -23.18 -9.68
C TYR A 25 -8.48 -23.17 -11.19
N ASP A 26 -8.59 -24.37 -11.77
CA ASP A 26 -9.07 -24.55 -13.12
C ASP A 26 -10.38 -25.31 -13.09
N TRP A 27 -11.38 -24.78 -13.76
CA TRP A 27 -12.59 -25.51 -14.06
C TRP A 27 -12.35 -26.41 -15.29
N ILE A 28 -12.65 -27.70 -15.14
CA ILE A 28 -12.45 -28.71 -16.17
C ILE A 28 -13.74 -28.85 -16.98
N ILE A 29 -13.70 -28.40 -18.22
CA ILE A 29 -14.81 -28.60 -19.15
C ILE A 29 -14.62 -29.91 -19.92
N ARG A 30 -15.64 -30.75 -19.91
CA ARG A 30 -15.63 -32.04 -20.58
C ARG A 30 -16.64 -32.11 -21.70
N SER A 31 -16.30 -32.85 -22.74
CA SER A 31 -17.25 -33.17 -23.83
C SER A 31 -18.37 -34.08 -23.28
N PRO A 32 -19.64 -33.69 -23.39
CA PRO A 32 -20.75 -34.52 -22.90
C PRO A 32 -20.86 -35.88 -23.61
N ARG A 33 -20.32 -35.97 -24.84
CA ARG A 33 -20.35 -37.18 -25.65
C ARG A 33 -19.25 -38.19 -25.33
N THR A 34 -18.05 -37.71 -24.95
CA THR A 34 -16.86 -38.57 -24.82
C THR A 34 -16.26 -38.55 -23.42
N GLY A 35 -16.69 -37.65 -22.52
CA GLY A 35 -16.09 -37.41 -21.22
C GLY A 35 -14.68 -36.83 -21.26
N ARG A 36 -14.10 -36.61 -22.43
CA ARG A 36 -12.75 -36.06 -22.57
C ARG A 36 -12.72 -34.60 -22.20
N VAL A 37 -11.64 -34.18 -21.55
CA VAL A 37 -11.37 -32.77 -21.25
C VAL A 37 -11.19 -32.00 -22.55
N THR A 38 -11.99 -30.96 -22.75
CA THR A 38 -11.92 -30.06 -23.90
C THR A 38 -11.23 -28.76 -23.55
N GLU A 39 -11.52 -28.23 -22.35
CA GLU A 39 -10.97 -26.94 -21.90
C GLU A 39 -10.60 -26.96 -20.43
N LEU A 40 -9.67 -26.07 -20.06
CA LEU A 40 -9.32 -25.71 -18.69
C LEU A 40 -9.47 -24.21 -18.55
N ILE A 41 -10.38 -23.78 -17.71
CA ILE A 41 -10.71 -22.37 -17.51
C ILE A 41 -10.22 -21.95 -16.11
N PRO A 42 -9.18 -21.09 -16.03
CA PRO A 42 -8.77 -20.53 -14.75
C PRO A 42 -9.90 -19.71 -14.13
N VAL A 43 -10.26 -20.03 -12.89
CA VAL A 43 -11.26 -19.32 -12.11
C VAL A 43 -10.57 -18.50 -11.04
N PRO A 44 -10.88 -17.19 -10.89
CA PRO A 44 -10.32 -16.37 -9.83
C PRO A 44 -10.53 -16.99 -8.46
N TRP A 45 -9.49 -16.99 -7.63
CA TRP A 45 -9.51 -17.66 -6.33
C TRP A 45 -10.62 -17.16 -5.39
N TYR A 46 -10.99 -15.88 -5.49
CA TYR A 46 -12.05 -15.27 -4.68
C TYR A 46 -13.48 -15.64 -5.10
N LEU A 47 -13.64 -16.30 -6.24
CA LEU A 47 -14.92 -16.82 -6.73
C LEU A 47 -15.13 -18.29 -6.38
N VAL A 48 -14.19 -18.94 -5.71
CA VAL A 48 -14.25 -20.36 -5.40
C VAL A 48 -14.10 -20.62 -3.91
N GLU A 49 -15.08 -21.30 -3.32
CA GLU A 49 -15.07 -21.71 -1.93
C GLU A 49 -15.06 -23.24 -1.82
N PRO A 50 -13.94 -23.87 -1.43
CA PRO A 50 -13.89 -25.31 -1.18
C PRO A 50 -14.48 -25.65 0.19
N TRP A 51 -15.27 -26.70 0.24
CA TRP A 51 -15.85 -27.23 1.48
C TRP A 51 -15.92 -28.75 1.46
N LYS A 52 -16.19 -29.36 2.62
CA LYS A 52 -16.38 -30.81 2.76
C LYS A 52 -17.83 -31.10 3.13
N ASN A 53 -18.40 -32.11 2.48
CA ASN A 53 -19.70 -32.64 2.87
C ASN A 53 -19.58 -33.53 4.11
N GLU A 54 -20.72 -34.03 4.60
CA GLU A 54 -20.77 -34.94 5.77
C GLU A 54 -19.97 -36.26 5.56
N ALA A 55 -19.84 -36.69 4.33
CA ALA A 55 -19.04 -37.86 3.95
C ALA A 55 -17.54 -37.58 3.81
N GLY A 56 -17.09 -36.32 4.04
CA GLY A 56 -15.71 -35.92 3.94
C GLY A 56 -15.22 -35.65 2.50
N GLN A 57 -16.10 -35.70 1.52
CA GLN A 57 -15.78 -35.40 0.12
C GLN A 57 -15.66 -33.91 -0.11
N ILE A 58 -14.70 -33.50 -0.94
CA ILE A 58 -14.46 -32.08 -1.25
C ILE A 58 -15.38 -31.65 -2.39
N TRP A 59 -16.06 -30.52 -2.16
CA TRP A 59 -16.90 -29.83 -3.12
C TRP A 59 -16.47 -28.38 -3.22
N TYR A 60 -16.84 -27.73 -4.32
CA TYR A 60 -16.50 -26.34 -4.59
C TYR A 60 -17.76 -25.55 -4.94
N THR A 61 -18.04 -24.49 -4.19
CA THR A 61 -19.01 -23.47 -4.61
C THR A 61 -18.26 -22.48 -5.46
N VAL A 62 -18.67 -22.34 -6.72
CA VAL A 62 -18.03 -21.47 -7.69
C VAL A 62 -19.04 -20.41 -8.12
N THR A 63 -18.70 -19.15 -8.01
CA THR A 63 -19.48 -18.06 -8.60
C THR A 63 -19.08 -17.94 -10.07
N HIS A 64 -20.03 -18.11 -10.97
CA HIS A 64 -19.76 -18.08 -12.41
C HIS A 64 -19.23 -16.68 -12.82
N PRO A 65 -18.06 -16.59 -13.48
CA PRO A 65 -17.40 -15.30 -13.71
C PRO A 65 -18.20 -14.30 -14.55
N LEU A 66 -19.08 -14.78 -15.41
CA LEU A 66 -19.87 -13.94 -16.32
C LEU A 66 -21.28 -13.67 -15.82
N THR A 67 -21.97 -14.69 -15.25
CA THR A 67 -23.36 -14.56 -14.82
C THR A 67 -23.52 -14.17 -13.35
N GLY A 68 -22.48 -14.39 -12.55
CA GLY A 68 -22.54 -14.17 -11.09
C GLY A 68 -23.35 -15.24 -10.33
N GLU A 69 -23.88 -16.25 -11.01
CA GLU A 69 -24.67 -17.30 -10.40
C GLU A 69 -23.77 -18.31 -9.66
N PRO A 70 -24.14 -18.75 -8.45
CA PRO A 70 -23.41 -19.78 -7.73
C PRO A 70 -23.73 -21.16 -8.35
N MET A 71 -22.70 -21.97 -8.54
CA MET A 71 -22.78 -23.36 -8.92
C MET A 71 -21.97 -24.22 -7.95
N VAL A 72 -22.36 -25.48 -7.80
CA VAL A 72 -21.63 -26.42 -6.96
C VAL A 72 -20.99 -27.48 -7.87
N LEU A 73 -19.68 -27.59 -7.79
CA LEU A 73 -18.90 -28.53 -8.59
C LEU A 73 -18.23 -29.58 -7.72
N PRO A 74 -18.18 -30.85 -8.15
CA PRO A 74 -17.45 -31.89 -7.47
C PRO A 74 -15.93 -31.74 -7.69
N GLN A 75 -15.14 -32.42 -6.86
CA GLN A 75 -13.68 -32.37 -6.92
C GLN A 75 -13.12 -32.79 -8.30
N GLU A 76 -13.79 -33.66 -9.02
CA GLU A 76 -13.37 -34.17 -10.34
C GLU A 76 -13.44 -33.13 -11.46
N ASP A 77 -14.22 -32.04 -11.28
CA ASP A 77 -14.39 -30.98 -12.26
C ASP A 77 -13.57 -29.72 -11.93
N ILE A 78 -12.76 -29.76 -10.86
CA ILE A 78 -11.88 -28.66 -10.46
C ILE A 78 -10.44 -29.17 -10.22
N CYS A 79 -9.48 -28.60 -10.93
CA CYS A 79 -8.08 -28.69 -10.54
C CYS A 79 -7.79 -27.62 -9.50
N HIS A 80 -7.52 -28.01 -8.26
CA HIS A 80 -7.17 -27.12 -7.16
C HIS A 80 -5.67 -27.13 -6.89
N TYR A 81 -4.98 -26.01 -7.19
CA TYR A 81 -3.56 -25.81 -6.94
C TYR A 81 -3.39 -25.01 -5.64
N LYS A 82 -3.11 -25.72 -4.55
CA LYS A 82 -2.96 -25.12 -3.22
C LYS A 82 -1.54 -24.62 -3.00
N GLY A 83 -1.42 -23.49 -2.33
CA GLY A 83 -0.20 -23.05 -1.68
C GLY A 83 0.06 -23.81 -0.39
N ALA A 84 0.85 -23.22 0.52
CA ALA A 84 1.01 -23.79 1.86
C ALA A 84 -0.35 -23.84 2.56
N THR A 85 -0.66 -24.97 3.21
CA THR A 85 -1.98 -25.21 3.82
C THR A 85 -1.82 -25.69 5.27
N ARG A 86 -2.82 -25.44 6.12
CA ARG A 86 -2.89 -25.96 7.50
C ARG A 86 -3.89 -27.11 7.63
N ASP A 87 -4.95 -27.08 6.86
CA ASP A 87 -6.10 -28.01 6.93
C ASP A 87 -6.19 -28.97 5.75
N GLY A 88 -5.28 -28.81 4.76
CA GLY A 88 -5.32 -29.56 3.50
C GLY A 88 -6.44 -29.16 2.56
N LEU A 89 -7.35 -28.26 2.96
CA LEU A 89 -8.50 -27.81 2.18
C LEU A 89 -8.21 -26.50 1.45
N LYS A 90 -7.72 -25.49 2.17
CA LYS A 90 -7.38 -24.18 1.62
C LYS A 90 -5.89 -23.88 1.75
N GLY A 91 -5.32 -23.29 0.72
CA GLY A 91 -3.99 -22.70 0.77
C GLY A 91 -4.00 -21.32 1.45
N ILE A 92 -2.87 -20.94 2.00
CA ILE A 92 -2.66 -19.64 2.65
C ILE A 92 -1.93 -18.73 1.69
N SER A 93 -2.45 -17.53 1.49
CA SER A 93 -1.81 -16.47 0.67
C SER A 93 -0.39 -16.17 1.15
N VAL A 94 0.55 -16.12 0.23
CA VAL A 94 1.93 -15.69 0.50
C VAL A 94 1.95 -14.22 0.92
N LEU A 95 1.18 -13.37 0.22
CA LEU A 95 1.08 -11.95 0.55
C LEU A 95 0.50 -11.71 1.94
N ARG A 96 -0.53 -12.48 2.32
CA ARG A 96 -1.12 -12.38 3.66
C ARG A 96 -0.15 -12.82 4.77
N ARG A 97 0.71 -13.80 4.49
CA ARG A 97 1.75 -14.22 5.45
C ARG A 97 2.87 -13.21 5.60
N ALA A 98 3.17 -12.47 4.55
CA ALA A 98 4.20 -11.43 4.53
C ALA A 98 3.65 -10.02 4.83
N SER A 99 2.36 -9.88 5.18
CA SER A 99 1.68 -8.59 5.33
C SER A 99 2.39 -7.64 6.28
N ASP A 100 2.85 -8.13 7.43
CA ASP A 100 3.52 -7.30 8.44
C ASP A 100 4.90 -6.83 7.96
N THR A 101 5.63 -7.70 7.27
CA THR A 101 6.94 -7.35 6.67
C THR A 101 6.76 -6.32 5.56
N LEU A 102 5.74 -6.49 4.71
CA LEU A 102 5.42 -5.55 3.65
C LEU A 102 4.96 -4.19 4.20
N ALA A 103 4.16 -4.19 5.27
CA ALA A 103 3.73 -2.97 5.95
C ALA A 103 4.93 -2.21 6.56
N SER A 104 5.84 -2.92 7.20
CA SER A 104 7.07 -2.34 7.76
C SER A 104 7.98 -1.77 6.67
N ALA A 105 8.18 -2.50 5.57
CA ALA A 105 8.97 -2.03 4.44
C ALA A 105 8.36 -0.77 3.81
N ARG A 106 7.03 -0.73 3.66
CA ARG A 106 6.32 0.44 3.15
C ARG A 106 6.46 1.65 4.07
N ALA A 107 6.33 1.47 5.37
CA ALA A 107 6.53 2.54 6.34
C ALA A 107 7.96 3.10 6.31
N ALA A 108 8.97 2.24 6.14
CA ALA A 108 10.36 2.65 5.97
C ALA A 108 10.55 3.48 4.67
N GLN A 109 9.98 3.04 3.55
CA GLN A 109 10.03 3.78 2.29
C GLN A 109 9.33 5.14 2.38
N GLU A 110 8.19 5.22 3.05
CA GLU A 110 7.48 6.48 3.28
C GLU A 110 8.32 7.44 4.14
N TYR A 111 8.98 6.92 5.17
CA TYR A 111 9.90 7.69 6.00
C TYR A 111 11.11 8.20 5.19
N GLU A 112 11.77 7.33 4.43
CA GLU A 112 12.89 7.72 3.56
C GLU A 112 12.47 8.80 2.55
N ARG A 113 11.32 8.61 1.92
CA ARG A 113 10.77 9.57 0.97
C ARG A 113 10.54 10.93 1.63
N ALA A 114 9.88 10.97 2.78
CA ALA A 114 9.64 12.19 3.53
C ALA A 114 10.95 12.87 3.96
N TYR A 115 11.96 12.07 4.36
CA TYR A 115 13.28 12.56 4.70
C TYR A 115 13.98 13.23 3.52
N TYR A 116 13.97 12.60 2.33
CA TYR A 116 14.55 13.19 1.12
C TYR A 116 13.75 14.39 0.61
N GLU A 117 12.44 14.36 0.68
CA GLU A 117 11.57 15.49 0.31
C GLU A 117 11.79 16.72 1.21
N SER A 118 12.10 16.49 2.48
CA SER A 118 12.47 17.56 3.43
C SER A 118 13.92 18.07 3.27
N GLY A 119 14.69 17.51 2.34
CA GLY A 119 16.07 17.93 2.07
C GLY A 119 17.12 17.18 2.87
N GLY A 120 16.75 16.08 3.53
CA GLY A 120 17.71 15.20 4.24
C GLY A 120 18.34 15.82 5.48
N GLN A 121 17.88 16.99 5.91
CA GLN A 121 18.38 17.62 7.12
C GLN A 121 17.34 17.59 8.24
N PRO A 122 17.73 17.24 9.46
CA PRO A 122 16.85 17.39 10.59
C PRO A 122 16.48 18.87 10.78
N ALA A 123 15.24 19.08 11.20
CA ALA A 123 14.76 20.44 11.51
C ALA A 123 15.72 21.10 12.50
N GLY A 124 16.19 22.30 12.16
CA GLY A 124 16.96 23.12 13.07
C GLY A 124 16.06 23.89 14.01
N VAL A 125 16.67 24.51 15.01
CA VAL A 125 16.00 25.45 15.92
C VAL A 125 16.33 26.88 15.51
N LEU A 126 15.29 27.65 15.20
CA LEU A 126 15.41 29.12 15.09
C LEU A 126 15.31 29.70 16.49
N LYS A 127 16.39 30.30 16.96
CA LYS A 127 16.46 30.95 18.24
C LYS A 127 16.53 32.48 18.04
N THR A 128 15.82 33.24 18.87
CA THR A 128 15.92 34.69 18.92
C THR A 128 15.81 35.13 20.38
N ASP A 129 16.50 36.20 20.71
CA ASP A 129 16.40 36.85 22.04
C ASP A 129 15.26 37.89 22.04
N THR A 130 14.62 38.13 20.89
CA THR A 130 13.46 39.02 20.78
C THR A 130 12.19 38.24 21.13
N ASP A 131 11.30 38.85 21.92
CA ASP A 131 9.98 38.26 22.20
C ASP A 131 9.12 38.26 20.92
N LEU A 132 8.91 37.09 20.38
CA LEU A 132 8.01 36.86 19.23
C LEU A 132 6.55 36.72 19.68
N GLY A 133 6.19 37.24 20.85
CA GLY A 133 4.80 37.32 21.29
C GLY A 133 4.01 38.25 20.39
N GLY A 134 2.78 37.85 20.05
CA GLY A 134 1.88 38.67 19.23
C GLY A 134 1.45 37.99 17.94
N TYR A 135 0.67 38.74 17.17
CA TYR A 135 0.05 38.30 15.93
C TYR A 135 0.52 39.13 14.75
N VAL A 136 0.55 38.55 13.56
CA VAL A 136 0.88 39.26 12.32
C VAL A 136 -0.20 40.29 12.05
N LYS A 137 0.23 41.53 11.74
CA LYS A 137 -0.66 42.61 11.35
C LYS A 137 -0.53 42.88 9.86
N GLY A 138 -1.66 43.13 9.21
CA GLY A 138 -1.70 43.55 7.82
C GLY A 138 -1.32 45.06 7.67
N PRO A 139 -1.24 45.55 6.42
CA PRO A 139 -0.96 46.95 6.13
C PRO A 139 -2.00 47.91 6.74
N ASP A 140 -3.20 47.41 7.01
CA ASP A 140 -4.32 48.12 7.64
C ASP A 140 -4.25 48.13 9.18
N GLY A 141 -3.19 47.53 9.77
CA GLY A 141 -2.99 47.40 11.21
C GLY A 141 -3.86 46.33 11.87
N GLN A 142 -4.71 45.62 11.12
CA GLN A 142 -5.55 44.57 11.67
C GLN A 142 -4.79 43.23 11.76
N ILE A 143 -5.19 42.38 12.74
CA ILE A 143 -4.60 41.07 12.91
C ILE A 143 -5.01 40.17 11.75
N GLN A 144 -4.01 39.60 11.07
CA GLN A 144 -4.25 38.61 10.01
C GLN A 144 -4.79 37.32 10.59
N ARG A 145 -5.80 36.76 9.90
CA ARG A 145 -6.45 35.51 10.32
C ARG A 145 -6.36 34.46 9.22
N ARG A 146 -6.35 33.20 9.65
CA ARG A 146 -6.48 32.04 8.73
C ARG A 146 -7.91 31.92 8.22
N THR A 147 -8.12 31.01 7.27
CA THR A 147 -9.46 30.70 6.72
C THR A 147 -10.45 30.19 7.75
N ASP A 148 -9.96 29.61 8.84
CA ASP A 148 -10.76 29.15 9.99
C ASP A 148 -11.08 30.24 11.01
N GLY A 149 -10.66 31.49 10.74
CA GLY A 149 -10.85 32.65 11.62
C GLY A 149 -9.82 32.79 12.76
N SER A 150 -8.92 31.85 12.93
CA SER A 150 -7.88 31.91 13.97
C SER A 150 -6.81 32.96 13.63
N PRO A 151 -6.27 33.71 14.60
CA PRO A 151 -5.23 34.69 14.35
C PRO A 151 -3.90 34.00 14.02
N ILE A 152 -3.11 34.59 13.12
CA ILE A 152 -1.78 34.09 12.74
C ILE A 152 -0.77 34.60 13.74
N SER A 153 -0.15 33.71 14.52
CA SER A 153 0.93 34.10 15.42
C SER A 153 2.21 34.43 14.65
N MET A 154 3.04 35.32 15.19
CA MET A 154 4.33 35.66 14.60
C MET A 154 5.23 34.43 14.46
N LYS A 155 5.19 33.51 15.43
CA LYS A 155 5.94 32.24 15.41
C LYS A 155 5.52 31.34 14.26
N ASP A 156 4.22 31.22 14.01
CA ASP A 156 3.70 30.38 12.91
C ASP A 156 4.00 31.00 11.54
N ALA A 157 3.95 32.30 11.44
CA ALA A 157 4.31 33.01 10.21
C ALA A 157 5.78 32.78 9.84
N LEU A 158 6.69 32.98 10.80
CA LEU A 158 8.12 32.74 10.59
C LEU A 158 8.42 31.29 10.25
N ARG A 159 7.77 30.33 10.92
CA ARG A 159 7.91 28.90 10.58
C ARG A 159 7.45 28.63 9.14
N SER A 160 6.27 29.12 8.75
CA SER A 160 5.73 28.93 7.42
C SER A 160 6.62 29.57 6.34
N GLU A 161 7.19 30.75 6.59
CA GLU A 161 8.11 31.40 5.66
C GLU A 161 9.43 30.61 5.53
N TRP A 162 9.97 30.17 6.66
CA TRP A 162 11.16 29.33 6.67
C TRP A 162 10.96 28.03 5.89
N GLU A 163 9.85 27.33 6.14
CA GLU A 163 9.50 26.10 5.43
C GLU A 163 9.36 26.33 3.92
N LYS A 164 8.70 27.41 3.48
CA LYS A 164 8.57 27.75 2.05
C LYS A 164 9.91 27.93 1.34
N ILE A 165 10.88 28.49 2.04
CA ILE A 165 12.20 28.80 1.46
C ILE A 165 13.13 27.58 1.47
N HIS A 166 13.06 26.73 2.49
CA HIS A 166 14.04 25.67 2.76
C HIS A 166 13.51 24.25 2.60
N ALA A 167 12.20 24.04 2.54
CA ALA A 167 11.64 22.72 2.34
C ALA A 167 11.81 22.21 0.89
N GLY A 168 12.08 20.91 0.78
CA GLY A 168 12.17 20.17 -0.48
C GLY A 168 13.60 20.00 -1.01
N PRO A 169 13.83 18.95 -1.82
CA PRO A 169 15.16 18.54 -2.26
C PRO A 169 15.92 19.58 -3.10
N ARG A 170 15.20 20.52 -3.69
CA ARG A 170 15.82 21.61 -4.52
C ARG A 170 16.22 22.84 -3.70
N ASN A 171 15.74 22.96 -2.48
CA ASN A 171 15.94 24.13 -1.63
C ASN A 171 16.93 23.89 -0.48
N GLY A 172 17.36 22.65 -0.26
CA GLY A 172 18.24 22.26 0.85
C GLY A 172 19.63 22.93 0.85
N HIS A 173 20.03 23.60 -0.23
CA HIS A 173 21.32 24.30 -0.35
C HIS A 173 21.17 25.82 -0.44
N ARG A 174 20.00 26.37 -0.21
CA ARG A 174 19.79 27.83 -0.22
C ARG A 174 20.39 28.47 1.03
N VAL A 175 21.11 29.55 0.82
CA VAL A 175 21.62 30.37 1.91
C VAL A 175 20.45 31.05 2.60
N ALA A 176 20.34 30.83 3.90
CA ALA A 176 19.36 31.53 4.74
C ALA A 176 19.89 32.90 5.12
N ILE A 177 19.11 33.95 4.87
CA ILE A 177 19.35 35.28 5.43
C ILE A 177 18.50 35.39 6.69
N LEU A 178 19.16 35.52 7.83
CA LEU A 178 18.51 35.66 9.12
C LEU A 178 18.48 37.15 9.49
N ASP A 179 17.31 37.68 9.73
CA ASP A 179 17.06 39.05 10.22
C ASP A 179 16.45 38.98 11.63
N LEU A 180 16.24 40.10 12.29
CA LEU A 180 15.63 40.21 13.61
C LEU A 180 16.38 39.46 14.74
N GLY A 181 17.70 39.27 14.63
CA GLY A 181 18.48 38.58 15.66
C GLY A 181 18.17 37.09 15.76
N LEU A 182 17.68 36.49 14.68
CA LEU A 182 17.46 35.05 14.57
C LEU A 182 18.79 34.32 14.40
N ASP A 183 19.02 33.29 15.20
CA ASP A 183 20.14 32.35 15.07
C ASP A 183 19.60 30.95 14.71
N TYR A 184 20.19 30.31 13.70
CA TYR A 184 19.82 28.98 13.31
C TYR A 184 20.81 27.96 13.83
N LYS A 185 20.36 27.07 14.69
CA LYS A 185 21.14 25.92 15.15
C LYS A 185 20.60 24.63 14.50
N PRO A 186 21.35 24.01 13.61
CA PRO A 186 20.96 22.69 13.10
C PRO A 186 21.04 21.67 14.26
N ILE A 187 19.99 20.86 14.38
CA ILE A 187 20.05 19.67 15.25
C ILE A 187 20.77 18.61 14.40
N ALA A 188 22.08 18.42 14.65
CA ALA A 188 22.81 17.33 14.02
C ALA A 188 22.29 16.00 14.59
N SER A 189 21.57 15.22 13.79
CA SER A 189 21.43 13.80 14.04
C SER A 189 22.79 13.18 13.70
N SER A 190 23.47 12.60 14.70
CA SER A 190 24.68 11.83 14.43
C SER A 190 24.30 10.65 13.56
N ASN A 191 24.92 10.51 12.39
CA ASN A 191 24.77 9.36 11.48
C ASN A 191 25.15 8.00 12.11
N GLN A 192 25.39 7.94 13.42
CA GLN A 192 25.74 6.72 14.15
C GLN A 192 24.53 5.95 14.70
N GLU A 193 23.32 6.52 14.65
CA GLU A 193 22.09 5.83 15.13
C GLU A 193 21.27 5.18 14.00
N ALA A 194 21.75 5.24 12.77
CA ALA A 194 21.05 4.68 11.59
C ALA A 194 21.75 3.44 10.99
N GLN A 195 22.56 2.72 11.79
CA GLN A 195 23.13 1.41 11.36
C GLN A 195 22.55 0.27 12.18
#